data_eba4e282e18e4cf04b493b4fcb497501
#
_entry.id   eba4e282e18e4cf04b493b4fcb497501
#
_cell.length_a   1.000
_cell.length_b   1.000
_cell.length_c   1.000
_cell.angle_alpha   90.00
_cell.angle_beta   90.00
_cell.angle_gamma   90.00
#
_symmetry.space_group_name_H-M   'P 1'
#
loop_
_entity.id
_entity.type
_entity.pdbx_description
1 polymer ?
#
loop_
_entity_poly.entity_id
_entity_poly.type
_entity_poly.pdbx_seq_one_letter_code
_entity_poly.pdbx_strand_id
1 'polypeptide(L)'
;MISHGKEIKVFTGNSNPKLANQICNQLFKNLGDCTCAHFADGECSISVHEPVRGADVFIVQSTCKPVNDNLMELLVMIDAMRRASAGRITAVIPYFGYARQDRKAKSRDPISAKLVANLITAAGADRVLTMDLHAAQIQGFFDIPVDNLFGAPLFAKHYIDIYGRENDDIMV
;
A
#
# COMPACT_ATOMS: atom_id res chain seq x y z
N MET A 1 1.79 17.29 19.78
CA MET A 1 1.73 17.69 18.34
C MET A 1 2.88 16.96 17.65
N ILE A 2 2.59 15.89 16.92
CA ILE A 2 3.63 15.15 16.17
C ILE A 2 3.98 16.04 14.98
N SER A 3 5.18 16.61 14.99
CA SER A 3 5.75 17.29 13.82
C SER A 3 5.95 16.23 12.75
N HIS A 4 5.07 16.18 11.75
CA HIS A 4 5.32 15.38 10.56
C HIS A 4 6.63 15.82 9.92
N GLY A 5 7.52 14.88 9.66
CA GLY A 5 8.85 15.15 9.14
C GLY A 5 8.78 16.01 7.87
N LYS A 6 9.71 16.92 7.73
CA LYS A 6 9.80 17.83 6.56
C LYS A 6 10.19 17.09 5.27
N GLU A 7 10.73 15.87 5.38
CA GLU A 7 11.26 15.09 4.27
C GLU A 7 10.34 13.91 3.94
N ILE A 8 9.87 13.85 2.70
CA ILE A 8 9.12 12.71 2.16
C ILE A 8 10.11 11.71 1.56
N LYS A 9 10.01 10.45 1.97
CA LYS A 9 10.77 9.32 1.44
C LYS A 9 9.83 8.23 0.95
N VAL A 10 10.09 7.71 -0.23
CA VAL A 10 9.27 6.66 -0.86
C VAL A 10 10.12 5.40 -1.04
N PHE A 11 9.66 4.31 -0.49
CA PHE A 11 10.29 2.99 -0.61
C PHE A 11 9.36 2.03 -1.35
N THR A 12 9.91 0.97 -1.91
CA THR A 12 9.14 -0.08 -2.57
C THR A 12 9.57 -1.45 -2.13
N GLY A 13 8.60 -2.35 -1.98
CA GLY A 13 8.88 -3.79 -1.98
C GLY A 13 8.91 -4.35 -3.40
N ASN A 14 8.89 -5.67 -3.51
CA ASN A 14 9.08 -6.38 -4.77
C ASN A 14 7.81 -6.49 -5.64
N SER A 15 6.62 -6.17 -5.12
CA SER A 15 5.36 -6.42 -5.84
C SER A 15 5.21 -5.58 -7.11
N ASN A 16 5.63 -4.32 -7.11
CA ASN A 16 5.54 -3.45 -8.29
C ASN A 16 6.53 -2.26 -8.24
N PRO A 17 7.85 -2.50 -8.37
CA PRO A 17 8.86 -1.43 -8.37
C PRO A 17 8.67 -0.42 -9.52
N LYS A 18 8.10 -0.88 -10.64
CA LYS A 18 7.81 0.00 -11.78
C LYS A 18 6.82 1.10 -11.42
N LEU A 19 5.73 0.75 -10.74
CA LEU A 19 4.74 1.72 -10.27
C LEU A 19 5.35 2.70 -9.26
N ALA A 20 6.13 2.19 -8.31
CA ALA A 20 6.80 3.03 -7.32
C ALA A 20 7.76 4.05 -7.97
N ASN A 21 8.54 3.62 -8.97
CA ASN A 21 9.38 4.52 -9.76
C ASN A 21 8.55 5.58 -10.51
N GLN A 22 7.43 5.20 -11.11
CA GLN A 22 6.54 6.14 -11.78
C GLN A 22 5.96 7.18 -10.81
N ILE A 23 5.57 6.76 -9.60
CA ILE A 23 5.10 7.66 -8.53
C ILE A 23 6.22 8.64 -8.16
N CYS A 24 7.44 8.15 -7.92
CA CYS A 24 8.59 8.98 -7.58
C CYS A 24 8.89 10.02 -8.67
N ASN A 25 8.85 9.62 -9.94
CA ASN A 25 9.05 10.53 -11.07
C ASN A 25 8.02 11.66 -11.08
N GLN A 26 6.75 11.37 -10.83
CA GLN A 26 5.68 12.38 -10.74
C GLN A 26 5.86 13.33 -9.52
N LEU A 27 6.47 12.85 -8.46
CA LEU A 27 6.75 13.61 -7.25
C LEU A 27 8.11 14.34 -7.29
N PHE A 28 8.87 14.20 -8.38
CA PHE A 28 10.25 14.71 -8.50
C PHE A 28 11.14 14.22 -7.35
N LYS A 29 11.02 12.93 -6.99
CA LYS A 29 11.74 12.22 -5.94
C LYS A 29 12.44 11.00 -6.49
N ASN A 30 13.44 10.53 -5.76
CA ASN A 30 14.02 9.20 -6.00
C ASN A 30 13.40 8.19 -5.03
N LEU A 31 13.44 6.90 -5.42
CA LEU A 31 13.17 5.84 -4.47
C LEU A 31 14.24 5.81 -3.38
N GLY A 32 13.82 5.55 -2.17
CA GLY A 32 14.71 5.32 -1.05
C GLY A 32 15.50 4.03 -1.23
N ASP A 33 16.72 4.02 -0.70
CA ASP A 33 17.63 2.88 -0.81
C ASP A 33 17.28 1.81 0.23
N CYS A 34 16.72 0.69 -0.25
CA CYS A 34 16.45 -0.49 0.56
C CYS A 34 16.60 -1.76 -0.27
N THR A 35 16.94 -2.84 0.40
CA THR A 35 16.99 -4.20 -0.17
C THR A 35 15.85 -5.03 0.41
N CYS A 36 15.04 -5.62 -0.48
CA CYS A 36 14.03 -6.61 -0.17
C CYS A 36 14.47 -7.94 -0.77
N ALA A 37 14.89 -8.87 0.07
CA ALA A 37 15.41 -10.18 -0.30
C ALA A 37 14.71 -11.29 0.47
N HIS A 38 15.04 -12.53 0.18
CA HIS A 38 14.62 -13.71 0.96
C HIS A 38 15.83 -14.49 1.42
N PHE A 39 15.73 -15.05 2.62
CA PHE A 39 16.68 -16.07 3.08
C PHE A 39 16.45 -17.39 2.33
N ALA A 40 17.38 -18.32 2.48
CA ALA A 40 17.33 -19.60 1.77
C ALA A 40 16.10 -20.48 2.13
N ASP A 41 15.51 -20.25 3.30
CA ASP A 41 14.30 -20.91 3.79
C ASP A 41 13.00 -20.19 3.37
N GLY A 42 13.11 -19.04 2.67
CA GLY A 42 11.98 -18.27 2.16
C GLY A 42 11.51 -17.14 3.06
N GLU A 43 12.12 -16.92 4.23
CA GLU A 43 11.80 -15.76 5.07
C GLU A 43 12.24 -14.47 4.39
N CYS A 44 11.41 -13.41 4.45
CA CYS A 44 11.78 -12.14 3.86
C CYS A 44 12.80 -11.39 4.72
N SER A 45 13.75 -10.74 4.06
CA SER A 45 14.81 -9.94 4.65
C SER A 45 14.76 -8.53 4.09
N ILE A 46 14.64 -7.54 4.99
CA ILE A 46 14.58 -6.13 4.63
C ILE A 46 15.79 -5.41 5.23
N SER A 47 16.49 -4.64 4.40
CA SER A 47 17.57 -3.77 4.84
C SER A 47 17.35 -2.36 4.30
N VAL A 48 17.33 -1.37 5.18
CA VAL A 48 17.20 0.06 4.82
C VAL A 48 18.59 0.68 4.88
N HIS A 49 19.06 1.27 3.77
CA HIS A 49 20.43 1.73 3.61
C HIS A 49 20.59 3.25 3.80
N GLU A 50 19.51 3.95 4.09
CA GLU A 50 19.54 5.39 4.33
C GLU A 50 18.79 5.78 5.62
N PRO A 51 19.10 6.95 6.23
CA PRO A 51 18.42 7.41 7.42
C PRO A 51 16.96 7.76 7.11
N VAL A 52 16.01 7.25 7.92
CA VAL A 52 14.58 7.59 7.83
C VAL A 52 14.06 8.28 9.09
N ARG A 53 14.94 8.60 10.04
CA ARG A 53 14.57 9.21 11.32
C ARG A 53 13.80 10.51 11.10
N GLY A 54 12.58 10.56 11.64
CA GLY A 54 11.70 11.73 11.56
C GLY A 54 11.13 12.01 10.17
N ALA A 55 11.45 11.20 9.14
CA ALA A 55 10.89 11.35 7.80
C ALA A 55 9.44 10.90 7.73
N ASP A 56 8.71 11.42 6.73
CA ASP A 56 7.40 10.94 6.31
C ASP A 56 7.61 9.86 5.24
N VAL A 57 7.47 8.59 5.65
CA VAL A 57 7.82 7.42 4.85
C VAL A 57 6.57 6.86 4.18
N PHE A 58 6.65 6.64 2.88
CA PHE A 58 5.65 5.95 2.06
C PHE A 58 6.22 4.63 1.56
N ILE A 59 5.56 3.52 1.87
CA ILE A 59 5.96 2.18 1.43
C ILE A 59 4.97 1.73 0.36
N VAL A 60 5.41 1.65 -0.90
CA VAL A 60 4.59 1.20 -2.03
C VAL A 60 4.72 -0.30 -2.18
N GLN A 61 3.69 -1.04 -1.81
CA GLN A 61 3.65 -2.50 -1.89
C GLN A 61 2.22 -3.01 -2.06
N SER A 62 1.90 -3.54 -3.24
CA SER A 62 0.64 -4.26 -3.45
C SER A 62 0.67 -5.63 -2.77
N THR A 63 -0.43 -6.03 -2.17
CA THR A 63 -0.57 -7.38 -1.61
C THR A 63 -1.31 -8.32 -2.59
N CYS A 64 -0.94 -8.22 -3.88
CA CYS A 64 -1.38 -9.12 -4.94
C CYS A 64 -0.57 -10.43 -4.93
N LYS A 65 -0.77 -11.30 -5.93
CA LYS A 65 -0.02 -12.56 -6.04
C LYS A 65 1.48 -12.32 -6.29
N PRO A 66 2.33 -13.01 -5.52
CA PRO A 66 2.10 -13.95 -4.41
C PRO A 66 1.67 -13.22 -3.12
N VAL A 67 0.42 -13.47 -2.69
CA VAL A 67 -0.25 -12.62 -1.69
C VAL A 67 0.43 -12.65 -0.33
N ASN A 68 0.81 -13.85 0.13
CA ASN A 68 1.40 -14.03 1.47
C ASN A 68 2.78 -13.41 1.54
N ASP A 69 3.61 -13.61 0.51
CA ASP A 69 4.96 -13.08 0.44
C ASP A 69 4.93 -11.55 0.41
N ASN A 70 4.12 -10.97 -0.48
CA ASN A 70 3.97 -9.53 -0.58
C ASN A 70 3.38 -8.89 0.69
N LEU A 71 2.46 -9.57 1.38
CA LEU A 71 1.94 -9.09 2.66
C LEU A 71 3.02 -9.13 3.75
N MET A 72 3.74 -10.24 3.87
CA MET A 72 4.79 -10.36 4.88
C MET A 72 5.92 -9.36 4.62
N GLU A 73 6.33 -9.19 3.37
CA GLU A 73 7.31 -8.18 2.97
C GLU A 73 6.86 -6.77 3.40
N LEU A 74 5.61 -6.39 3.15
CA LEU A 74 5.05 -5.12 3.61
C LEU A 74 5.13 -4.96 5.14
N LEU A 75 4.74 -6.00 5.90
CA LEU A 75 4.75 -5.95 7.37
C LEU A 75 6.17 -5.77 7.92
N VAL A 76 7.15 -6.51 7.37
CA VAL A 76 8.56 -6.40 7.78
C VAL A 76 9.15 -5.04 7.38
N MET A 77 8.79 -4.49 6.22
CA MET A 77 9.20 -3.14 5.83
C MET A 77 8.66 -2.09 6.81
N ILE A 78 7.39 -2.16 7.19
CA ILE A 78 6.78 -1.23 8.16
C ILE A 78 7.53 -1.32 9.51
N ASP A 79 7.78 -2.52 10.01
CA ASP A 79 8.52 -2.72 11.27
C ASP A 79 9.95 -2.15 11.19
N ALA A 80 10.65 -2.36 10.07
CA ALA A 80 11.98 -1.82 9.85
C ALA A 80 11.99 -0.28 9.90
N MET A 81 11.05 0.38 9.22
CA MET A 81 10.93 1.84 9.22
C MET A 81 10.56 2.39 10.60
N ARG A 82 9.68 1.70 11.33
CA ARG A 82 9.30 2.04 12.70
C ARG A 82 10.50 1.97 13.64
N ARG A 83 11.29 0.88 13.56
CA ARG A 83 12.52 0.72 14.37
C ARG A 83 13.61 1.72 13.98
N ALA A 84 13.65 2.15 12.74
CA ALA A 84 14.54 3.21 12.28
C ALA A 84 14.04 4.63 12.68
N SER A 85 12.95 4.73 13.45
CA SER A 85 12.37 5.99 13.96
C SER A 85 11.83 6.90 12.87
N ALA A 86 11.19 6.35 11.82
CA ALA A 86 10.39 7.14 10.88
C ALA A 86 9.39 8.02 11.65
N GLY A 87 9.15 9.22 11.17
CA GLY A 87 8.21 10.15 11.82
C GLY A 87 6.75 9.83 11.58
N ARG A 88 6.45 9.26 10.41
CA ARG A 88 5.15 8.71 10.00
C ARG A 88 5.38 7.64 8.95
N ILE A 89 4.57 6.59 8.96
CA ILE A 89 4.63 5.49 7.98
C ILE A 89 3.27 5.34 7.31
N THR A 90 3.23 5.61 6.00
CA THR A 90 2.05 5.38 5.16
C THR A 90 2.26 4.12 4.32
N ALA A 91 1.43 3.11 4.54
CA ALA A 91 1.38 1.93 3.68
C ALA A 91 0.56 2.25 2.43
N VAL A 92 1.22 2.33 1.27
CA VAL A 92 0.58 2.54 -0.04
C VAL A 92 0.37 1.18 -0.68
N ILE A 93 -0.87 0.72 -0.69
CA ILE A 93 -1.28 -0.64 -1.08
C ILE A 93 -2.21 -0.54 -2.30
N PRO A 94 -1.68 -0.42 -3.53
CA PRO A 94 -2.50 -0.26 -4.74
C PRO A 94 -3.50 -1.40 -4.94
N TYR A 95 -3.16 -2.62 -4.54
CA TYR A 95 -4.08 -3.76 -4.47
C TYR A 95 -4.07 -4.35 -3.07
N PHE A 96 -5.21 -4.32 -2.38
CA PHE A 96 -5.39 -4.86 -1.04
C PHE A 96 -5.85 -6.31 -1.09
N GLY A 97 -4.96 -7.24 -0.83
CA GLY A 97 -5.24 -8.67 -0.76
C GLY A 97 -6.14 -9.03 0.42
N TYR A 98 -6.75 -10.22 0.38
CA TYR A 98 -7.71 -10.71 1.40
C TYR A 98 -9.00 -9.89 1.54
N ALA A 99 -9.19 -8.82 0.77
CA ALA A 99 -10.35 -7.93 0.85
C ALA A 99 -11.69 -8.63 0.60
N ARG A 100 -11.72 -9.74 -0.18
CA ARG A 100 -12.94 -10.48 -0.50
C ARG A 100 -13.60 -11.17 0.70
N GLN A 101 -12.86 -11.34 1.80
CA GLN A 101 -13.36 -11.90 3.06
C GLN A 101 -13.58 -10.80 4.09
N ASP A 102 -14.49 -9.86 3.77
CA ASP A 102 -14.89 -8.72 4.60
C ASP A 102 -16.04 -9.04 5.56
N ARG A 103 -16.67 -10.20 5.38
CA ARG A 103 -17.78 -10.69 6.22
C ARG A 103 -17.79 -12.22 6.29
N LYS A 104 -18.47 -12.75 7.26
CA LYS A 104 -18.75 -14.19 7.33
C LYS A 104 -19.84 -14.54 6.31
N ALA A 105 -19.52 -15.33 5.31
CA ALA A 105 -20.50 -15.89 4.37
C ALA A 105 -21.24 -17.09 4.98
N LYS A 106 -20.55 -17.83 5.86
CA LYS A 106 -21.08 -19.00 6.58
C LYS A 106 -20.66 -18.93 8.06
N SER A 107 -21.33 -19.75 8.88
CA SER A 107 -20.92 -19.94 10.27
C SER A 107 -19.45 -20.36 10.35
N ARG A 108 -18.68 -19.77 11.25
CA ARG A 108 -17.25 -20.04 11.52
C ARG A 108 -16.26 -19.58 10.44
N ASP A 109 -16.72 -18.86 9.40
CA ASP A 109 -15.81 -18.27 8.41
C ASP A 109 -14.94 -17.18 9.07
N PRO A 110 -13.70 -17.01 8.59
CA PRO A 110 -12.86 -15.90 9.02
C PRO A 110 -13.34 -14.56 8.41
N ILE A 111 -12.87 -13.46 8.96
CA ILE A 111 -12.92 -12.12 8.34
C ILE A 111 -11.47 -11.71 8.08
N SER A 112 -10.88 -12.25 7.01
CA SER A 112 -9.45 -12.08 6.74
C SER A 112 -9.08 -10.63 6.42
N ALA A 113 -10.01 -9.85 5.86
CA ALA A 113 -9.79 -8.42 5.63
C ALA A 113 -9.52 -7.67 6.95
N LYS A 114 -10.26 -7.98 8.03
CA LYS A 114 -10.03 -7.39 9.37
C LYS A 114 -8.71 -7.87 9.97
N LEU A 115 -8.37 -9.14 9.80
CA LEU A 115 -7.09 -9.67 10.27
C LEU A 115 -5.92 -8.93 9.63
N VAL A 116 -5.93 -8.77 8.30
CA VAL A 116 -4.88 -8.07 7.57
C VAL A 116 -4.80 -6.60 7.98
N ALA A 117 -5.94 -5.91 8.15
CA ALA A 117 -5.97 -4.54 8.66
C ALA A 117 -5.29 -4.42 10.04
N ASN A 118 -5.60 -5.36 10.94
CA ASN A 118 -4.98 -5.39 12.26
C ASN A 118 -3.47 -5.65 12.20
N LEU A 119 -3.00 -6.55 11.32
CA LEU A 119 -1.57 -6.84 11.16
C LEU A 119 -0.80 -5.62 10.66
N ILE A 120 -1.33 -4.88 9.67
CA ILE A 120 -0.72 -3.65 9.14
C ILE A 120 -0.63 -2.59 10.23
N THR A 121 -1.70 -2.40 11.01
CA THR A 121 -1.71 -1.46 12.14
C THR A 121 -0.72 -1.88 13.22
N ALA A 122 -0.70 -3.16 13.59
CA ALA A 122 0.21 -3.69 14.62
C ALA A 122 1.68 -3.61 14.20
N ALA A 123 2.00 -3.79 12.92
CA ALA A 123 3.36 -3.60 12.39
C ALA A 123 3.85 -2.17 12.57
N GLY A 124 2.94 -1.18 12.61
CA GLY A 124 3.26 0.20 12.93
C GLY A 124 2.99 1.20 11.82
N ALA A 125 2.11 0.87 10.88
CA ALA A 125 1.61 1.86 9.93
C ALA A 125 0.76 2.90 10.67
N ASP A 126 0.95 4.18 10.32
CA ASP A 126 0.17 5.31 10.84
C ASP A 126 -1.00 5.66 9.90
N ARG A 127 -0.95 5.23 8.65
CA ARG A 127 -1.94 5.51 7.61
C ARG A 127 -1.88 4.44 6.51
N VAL A 128 -3.01 4.21 5.86
CA VAL A 128 -3.10 3.37 4.65
C VAL A 128 -3.64 4.21 3.50
N LEU A 129 -3.02 4.06 2.33
CA LEU A 129 -3.53 4.55 1.06
C LEU A 129 -3.72 3.35 0.14
N THR A 130 -4.91 3.16 -0.37
CA THR A 130 -5.26 2.02 -1.24
C THR A 130 -6.16 2.48 -2.38
N MET A 131 -6.45 1.57 -3.32
CA MET A 131 -7.31 1.86 -4.47
C MET A 131 -8.34 0.76 -4.65
N ASP A 132 -9.58 1.14 -4.94
CA ASP A 132 -10.70 0.24 -5.30
C ASP A 132 -10.82 -0.95 -4.34
N LEU A 133 -10.97 -0.67 -3.04
CA LEU A 133 -11.26 -1.73 -2.06
C LEU A 133 -12.47 -2.55 -2.52
N HIS A 134 -12.38 -3.86 -2.36
CA HIS A 134 -13.47 -4.79 -2.70
C HIS A 134 -14.83 -4.35 -2.14
N ALA A 135 -14.83 -3.75 -0.96
CA ALA A 135 -15.99 -3.16 -0.33
C ALA A 135 -15.56 -1.93 0.47
N ALA A 136 -16.27 -0.82 0.32
CA ALA A 136 -15.88 0.46 0.92
C ALA A 136 -15.85 0.41 2.45
N GLN A 137 -16.68 -0.43 3.09
CA GLN A 137 -16.72 -0.61 4.54
C GLN A 137 -15.43 -1.19 5.14
N ILE A 138 -14.53 -1.78 4.34
CA ILE A 138 -13.22 -2.27 4.79
C ILE A 138 -12.38 -1.14 5.40
N GLN A 139 -12.60 0.10 4.98
CA GLN A 139 -11.98 1.27 5.61
C GLN A 139 -12.24 1.31 7.12
N GLY A 140 -13.43 0.92 7.56
CA GLY A 140 -13.81 0.84 8.97
C GLY A 140 -13.16 -0.32 9.74
N PHE A 141 -12.37 -1.19 9.10
CA PHE A 141 -11.63 -2.24 9.79
C PHE A 141 -10.30 -1.76 10.36
N PHE A 142 -9.84 -0.58 9.93
CA PHE A 142 -8.62 0.02 10.42
C PHE A 142 -8.92 0.99 11.57
N ASP A 143 -8.05 0.98 12.57
CA ASP A 143 -8.06 1.97 13.64
C ASP A 143 -7.14 3.17 13.33
N ILE A 144 -6.60 3.22 12.12
CA ILE A 144 -5.77 4.28 11.56
C ILE A 144 -6.45 4.86 10.30
N PRO A 145 -6.13 6.10 9.90
CA PRO A 145 -6.70 6.72 8.70
C PRO A 145 -6.46 5.89 7.43
N VAL A 146 -7.50 5.80 6.60
CA VAL A 146 -7.44 5.10 5.30
C VAL A 146 -7.95 6.02 4.20
N ASP A 147 -7.16 6.18 3.15
CA ASP A 147 -7.57 6.80 1.90
C ASP A 147 -7.82 5.70 0.86
N ASN A 148 -9.07 5.51 0.49
CA ASN A 148 -9.45 4.62 -0.60
C ASN A 148 -9.66 5.45 -1.87
N LEU A 149 -8.71 5.41 -2.79
CA LEU A 149 -8.80 6.06 -4.09
C LEU A 149 -9.67 5.24 -5.03
N PHE A 150 -10.21 5.90 -6.06
CA PHE A 150 -11.00 5.24 -7.09
C PHE A 150 -10.30 5.31 -8.44
N GLY A 151 -10.23 4.18 -9.14
CA GLY A 151 -9.69 4.08 -10.50
C GLY A 151 -10.64 4.67 -11.57
N ALA A 152 -11.93 4.76 -11.28
CA ALA A 152 -12.94 5.24 -12.22
C ALA A 152 -12.58 6.56 -12.92
N PRO A 153 -12.08 7.61 -12.25
CA PRO A 153 -11.67 8.85 -12.92
C PRO A 153 -10.52 8.66 -13.92
N LEU A 154 -9.60 7.71 -13.64
CA LEU A 154 -8.49 7.39 -14.54
C LEU A 154 -8.99 6.69 -15.80
N PHE A 155 -9.90 5.73 -15.64
CA PHE A 155 -10.55 5.05 -16.76
C PHE A 155 -11.38 6.04 -17.60
N ALA A 156 -12.19 6.86 -16.96
CA ALA A 156 -13.00 7.88 -17.65
C ALA A 156 -12.12 8.82 -18.48
N LYS A 157 -11.03 9.33 -17.91
CA LYS A 157 -10.08 10.16 -18.65
C LYS A 157 -9.48 9.41 -19.84
N HIS A 158 -9.01 8.17 -19.64
CA HIS A 158 -8.41 7.34 -20.70
C HIS A 158 -9.38 7.12 -21.87
N TYR A 159 -10.62 6.78 -21.58
CA TYR A 159 -11.64 6.59 -22.63
C TYR A 159 -12.02 7.89 -23.34
N ILE A 160 -12.12 9.00 -22.62
CA ILE A 160 -12.35 10.31 -23.22
C ILE A 160 -11.20 10.70 -24.16
N ASP A 161 -9.95 10.43 -23.76
CA ASP A 161 -8.78 10.74 -24.58
C ASP A 161 -8.74 9.91 -25.86
N ILE A 162 -9.26 8.67 -25.85
CA ILE A 162 -9.28 7.77 -27.03
C ILE A 162 -10.47 8.02 -27.93
N TYR A 163 -11.66 8.18 -27.38
CA TYR A 163 -12.92 8.15 -28.13
C TYR A 163 -13.63 9.50 -28.21
N GLY A 164 -13.16 10.51 -27.48
CA GLY A 164 -13.83 11.82 -27.37
C GLY A 164 -14.98 11.82 -26.37
N ARG A 165 -15.44 13.03 -26.03
CA ARG A 165 -16.53 13.22 -25.03
C ARG A 165 -17.94 12.96 -25.59
N GLU A 166 -18.10 13.02 -26.90
CA GLU A 166 -19.40 12.98 -27.59
C GLU A 166 -19.67 11.63 -28.26
N ASN A 167 -19.05 10.56 -27.79
CA ASN A 167 -19.27 9.23 -28.34
C ASN A 167 -20.36 8.51 -27.56
N ASP A 168 -21.60 8.54 -28.07
CA ASP A 168 -22.78 7.93 -27.46
C ASP A 168 -22.80 6.40 -27.55
N ASP A 169 -21.83 5.80 -28.28
CA ASP A 169 -21.73 4.35 -28.47
C ASP A 169 -20.97 3.64 -27.35
N ILE A 170 -20.44 4.38 -26.36
CA ILE A 170 -19.72 3.79 -25.23
C ILE A 170 -20.68 3.58 -24.05
N MET A 171 -20.95 2.32 -23.75
CA MET A 171 -21.68 1.91 -22.57
C MET A 171 -20.69 1.38 -21.51
N VAL A 172 -20.78 1.88 -20.27
CA VAL A 172 -19.97 1.49 -19.12
C VAL A 172 -20.85 0.72 -18.13
#